data_e9d1ee20b8779bbe06255879398c6d48
#
_entry.id   e9d1ee20b8779bbe06255879398c6d48
#
_cell.length_a   1.000
_cell.length_b   1.000
_cell.length_c   1.000
_cell.angle_alpha   90.00
_cell.angle_beta   90.00
_cell.angle_gamma   90.00
#
_symmetry.space_group_name_H-M   'P 1'
#
loop_
_entity.id
_entity.type
_entity.pdbx_description
1 polymer ?
#
loop_
_entity_poly.entity_id
_entity_poly.type
_entity_poly.pdbx_seq_one_letter_code
_entity_poly.pdbx_strand_id
1 'polypeptide(L)'
;MIGYISDNLLLPILDFFYGLVPSYGLAIIALTVVIRLALFPLSAGSIRSARRMRIAQPVMQARQAEIKAKHASNPQKQQEELGKLMKEFGSPLAGCLPLVVQMPILFALFATLRGSPFADVPYTFNLKVLPADQIAAVETKPFNSPSHSIFVTATSHVPVIGSLEGGTKLGVGDSETVKLHTRTGDSFGSVLAAVENGDSFQPSWSVTKGDGVVSVDASGKIIALSPGDATVEGKIPGLAARSGFLFIKALGQVGFMTDGAVNWDIAILVGAFGASLFASQILSGRGMPPNPQQSTANKITPVMITAMFLFFPLPAGVLLYMVVANIFQGLQTFLLTLEALPDNLQAILDKQMATAATATAGGPEAGRLPFEPKTKK
;
A
#
# COMPACT_ATOMS: atom_id res chain seq x y z
N MET A 1 -2.84 8.56 -13.57
CA MET A 1 -3.37 9.16 -12.32
C MET A 1 -2.43 8.90 -11.13
N ILE A 2 -2.05 7.64 -10.83
CA ILE A 2 -1.15 7.30 -9.69
C ILE A 2 0.20 7.99 -9.82
N GLY A 3 0.89 7.89 -10.97
CA GLY A 3 2.15 8.58 -11.19
C GLY A 3 2.03 10.12 -11.11
N TYR A 4 0.91 10.68 -11.57
CA TYR A 4 0.68 12.12 -11.43
C TYR A 4 0.61 12.57 -9.97
N ILE A 5 -0.06 11.79 -9.10
CA ILE A 5 -0.11 12.06 -7.65
C ILE A 5 1.28 11.90 -7.03
N SER A 6 2.04 10.87 -7.43
CA SER A 6 3.41 10.65 -6.99
C SER A 6 4.29 11.86 -7.32
N ASP A 7 4.34 12.25 -8.59
CA ASP A 7 5.33 13.21 -9.08
C ASP A 7 4.97 14.68 -8.77
N ASN A 8 3.66 15.00 -8.74
CA ASN A 8 3.22 16.40 -8.58
C ASN A 8 2.70 16.72 -7.17
N LEU A 9 2.49 15.73 -6.32
CA LEU A 9 2.01 15.96 -4.96
C LEU A 9 2.94 15.35 -3.90
N LEU A 10 3.23 14.03 -3.98
CA LEU A 10 3.96 13.36 -2.91
C LEU A 10 5.45 13.71 -2.91
N LEU A 11 6.10 13.67 -4.07
CA LEU A 11 7.52 14.01 -4.17
C LEU A 11 7.82 15.47 -3.77
N PRO A 12 7.10 16.51 -4.24
CA PRO A 12 7.35 17.87 -3.79
C PRO A 12 7.19 18.08 -2.28
N ILE A 13 6.22 17.39 -1.66
CA ILE A 13 6.05 17.46 -0.19
C ILE A 13 7.20 16.76 0.52
N LEU A 14 7.64 15.60 0.02
CA LEU A 14 8.79 14.87 0.57
C LEU A 14 10.06 15.71 0.46
N ASP A 15 10.31 16.34 -0.70
CA ASP A 15 11.47 17.19 -0.95
C ASP A 15 11.47 18.41 -0.04
N PHE A 16 10.31 19.03 0.16
CA PHE A 16 10.15 20.14 1.10
C PHE A 16 10.56 19.76 2.52
N PHE A 17 10.05 18.64 3.03
CA PHE A 17 10.40 18.19 4.39
C PHE A 17 11.83 17.68 4.51
N TYR A 18 12.36 17.07 3.45
CA TYR A 18 13.77 16.67 3.41
C TYR A 18 14.69 17.90 3.44
N GLY A 19 14.32 18.99 2.75
CA GLY A 19 15.05 20.25 2.78
C GLY A 19 15.09 20.92 4.16
N LEU A 20 14.05 20.67 5.01
CA LEU A 20 14.03 21.16 6.39
C LEU A 20 14.88 20.27 7.31
N VAL A 21 14.78 18.96 7.16
CA VAL A 21 15.53 17.96 7.94
C VAL A 21 15.99 16.87 6.98
N PRO A 22 17.29 16.69 6.74
CA PRO A 22 17.82 15.77 5.73
C PRO A 22 17.67 14.30 6.17
N SER A 23 16.43 13.84 6.30
CA SER A 23 16.05 12.47 6.66
C SER A 23 14.78 12.05 5.92
N TYR A 24 14.91 11.10 5.00
CA TYR A 24 13.75 10.57 4.26
C TYR A 24 12.72 9.89 5.17
N GLY A 25 13.15 9.26 6.26
CA GLY A 25 12.23 8.67 7.23
C GLY A 25 11.36 9.74 7.91
N LEU A 26 11.96 10.85 8.34
CA LEU A 26 11.20 11.99 8.89
C LEU A 26 10.33 12.66 7.84
N ALA A 27 10.79 12.77 6.59
CA ALA A 27 9.99 13.31 5.49
C ALA A 27 8.73 12.44 5.24
N ILE A 28 8.85 11.09 5.27
CA ILE A 28 7.71 10.17 5.15
C ILE A 28 6.74 10.35 6.32
N ILE A 29 7.24 10.50 7.55
CA ILE A 29 6.40 10.74 8.74
C ILE A 29 5.65 12.07 8.58
N ALA A 30 6.34 13.15 8.22
CA ALA A 30 5.75 14.46 8.03
C ALA A 30 4.70 14.45 6.91
N LEU A 31 5.01 13.85 5.76
CA LEU A 31 4.06 13.62 4.68
C LEU A 31 2.81 12.88 5.17
N THR A 32 3.00 11.81 5.97
CA THR A 32 1.89 11.05 6.54
C THR A 32 0.98 11.93 7.40
N VAL A 33 1.57 12.74 8.26
CA VAL A 33 0.82 13.67 9.14
C VAL A 33 0.06 14.71 8.32
N VAL A 34 0.69 15.31 7.30
CA VAL A 34 0.03 16.28 6.41
C VAL A 34 -1.18 15.65 5.71
N ILE A 35 -1.01 14.47 5.11
CA ILE A 35 -2.11 13.75 4.46
C ILE A 35 -3.23 13.44 5.46
N ARG A 36 -2.89 12.96 6.66
CA ARG A 36 -3.87 12.64 7.71
C ARG A 36 -4.62 13.86 8.22
N LEU A 37 -3.95 15.00 8.35
CA LEU A 37 -4.59 16.26 8.72
C LEU A 37 -5.52 16.77 7.61
N ALA A 38 -5.08 16.73 6.35
CA ALA A 38 -5.92 17.11 5.21
C ALA A 38 -7.19 16.24 5.09
N LEU A 39 -7.08 14.94 5.38
CA LEU A 39 -8.19 13.98 5.35
C LEU A 39 -8.96 13.91 6.68
N PHE A 40 -8.58 14.69 7.69
CA PHE A 40 -9.21 14.65 9.02
C PHE A 40 -10.74 14.83 8.96
N PRO A 41 -11.32 15.85 8.28
CA PRO A 41 -12.76 16.07 8.28
C PRO A 41 -13.51 14.87 7.68
N LEU A 42 -12.97 14.26 6.62
CA LEU A 42 -13.56 13.10 5.96
C LEU A 42 -13.50 11.85 6.84
N SER A 43 -12.34 11.58 7.44
CA SER A 43 -12.13 10.43 8.34
C SER A 43 -12.94 10.57 9.62
N ALA A 44 -13.05 11.78 10.20
CA ALA A 44 -13.87 12.04 11.39
C ALA A 44 -15.35 11.71 11.14
N GLY A 45 -15.90 12.14 10.00
CA GLY A 45 -17.27 11.81 9.60
C GLY A 45 -17.50 10.31 9.50
N SER A 46 -16.55 9.58 8.91
CA SER A 46 -16.61 8.13 8.78
C SER A 46 -16.50 7.40 10.14
N ILE A 47 -15.60 7.85 11.02
CA ILE A 47 -15.44 7.27 12.38
C ILE A 47 -16.72 7.47 13.20
N ARG A 48 -17.31 8.67 13.17
CA ARG A 48 -18.60 8.95 13.84
C ARG A 48 -19.71 8.06 13.29
N SER A 49 -19.81 7.91 11.98
CA SER A 49 -20.80 7.02 11.34
C SER A 49 -20.58 5.56 11.72
N ALA A 50 -19.35 5.09 11.74
CA ALA A 50 -19.02 3.73 12.15
C ALA A 50 -19.38 3.47 13.64
N ARG A 51 -19.14 4.46 14.53
CA ARG A 51 -19.53 4.39 15.92
C ARG A 51 -21.05 4.29 16.09
N ARG A 52 -21.81 5.16 15.39
CA ARG A 52 -23.29 5.13 15.40
C ARG A 52 -23.82 3.78 14.91
N MET A 53 -23.28 3.27 13.80
CA MET A 53 -23.66 1.99 13.24
C MET A 53 -23.43 0.83 14.21
N ARG A 54 -22.30 0.80 14.90
CA ARG A 54 -21.98 -0.26 15.88
C ARG A 54 -22.98 -0.27 17.02
N ILE A 55 -23.38 0.89 17.58
CA ILE A 55 -24.37 0.99 18.64
C ILE A 55 -25.75 0.57 18.15
N ALA A 56 -26.13 0.98 16.93
CA ALA A 56 -27.44 0.65 16.35
C ALA A 56 -27.53 -0.80 15.84
N GLN A 57 -26.42 -1.50 15.67
CA GLN A 57 -26.35 -2.82 15.02
C GLN A 57 -27.36 -3.86 15.55
N PRO A 58 -27.54 -4.08 16.87
CA PRO A 58 -28.52 -5.06 17.36
C PRO A 58 -29.96 -4.68 17.00
N VAL A 59 -30.31 -3.37 17.10
CA VAL A 59 -31.62 -2.86 16.71
C VAL A 59 -31.86 -3.03 15.22
N MET A 60 -30.83 -2.73 14.42
CA MET A 60 -30.88 -2.95 12.96
C MET A 60 -31.09 -4.41 12.59
N GLN A 61 -30.37 -5.31 13.22
CA GLN A 61 -30.51 -6.77 12.96
C GLN A 61 -31.91 -7.27 13.30
N ALA A 62 -32.48 -6.85 14.43
CA ALA A 62 -33.85 -7.19 14.80
C ALA A 62 -34.87 -6.65 13.79
N ARG A 63 -34.79 -5.36 13.42
CA ARG A 63 -35.66 -4.76 12.40
C ARG A 63 -35.49 -5.38 11.02
N GLN A 64 -34.27 -5.74 10.64
CA GLN A 64 -34.01 -6.46 9.37
C GLN A 64 -34.68 -7.83 9.35
N ALA A 65 -34.64 -8.58 10.47
CA ALA A 65 -35.32 -9.86 10.59
C ALA A 65 -36.85 -9.71 10.47
N GLU A 66 -37.43 -8.69 11.12
CA GLU A 66 -38.86 -8.37 11.03
C GLU A 66 -39.27 -7.99 9.59
N ILE A 67 -38.52 -7.12 8.92
CA ILE A 67 -38.77 -6.71 7.54
C ILE A 67 -38.71 -7.94 6.60
N LYS A 68 -37.70 -8.81 6.78
CA LYS A 68 -37.57 -10.04 5.98
C LYS A 68 -38.75 -10.98 6.21
N ALA A 69 -39.21 -11.17 7.45
CA ALA A 69 -40.34 -12.00 7.78
C ALA A 69 -41.67 -11.41 7.23
N LYS A 70 -41.88 -10.11 7.41
CA LYS A 70 -43.10 -9.41 6.98
C LYS A 70 -43.27 -9.33 5.47
N HIS A 71 -42.17 -9.23 4.73
CA HIS A 71 -42.17 -9.07 3.28
C HIS A 71 -41.52 -10.23 2.54
N ALA A 72 -41.61 -11.45 3.08
CA ALA A 72 -41.01 -12.66 2.51
C ALA A 72 -41.47 -12.93 1.06
N SER A 73 -42.72 -12.56 0.72
CA SER A 73 -43.34 -12.75 -0.61
C SER A 73 -43.18 -11.54 -1.54
N ASN A 74 -42.60 -10.41 -1.07
CA ASN A 74 -42.49 -9.18 -1.86
C ASN A 74 -41.09 -8.57 -1.77
N PRO A 75 -40.14 -8.99 -2.65
CA PRO A 75 -38.75 -8.52 -2.63
C PRO A 75 -38.60 -7.01 -2.81
N GLN A 76 -39.48 -6.37 -3.58
CA GLN A 76 -39.40 -4.92 -3.82
C GLN A 76 -39.70 -4.12 -2.55
N LYS A 77 -40.78 -4.47 -1.82
CA LYS A 77 -41.12 -3.83 -0.54
C LYS A 77 -40.06 -4.10 0.51
N GLN A 78 -39.50 -5.31 0.53
CA GLN A 78 -38.40 -5.67 1.41
C GLN A 78 -37.18 -4.75 1.21
N GLN A 79 -36.80 -4.53 -0.06
CA GLN A 79 -35.67 -3.69 -0.43
C GLN A 79 -35.91 -2.20 -0.11
N GLU A 80 -37.14 -1.72 -0.32
CA GLU A 80 -37.54 -0.37 0.05
C GLU A 80 -37.46 -0.12 1.55
N GLU A 81 -38.02 -1.02 2.37
CA GLU A 81 -38.02 -0.93 3.83
C GLU A 81 -36.57 -1.05 4.40
N LEU A 82 -35.76 -1.95 3.84
CA LEU A 82 -34.33 -2.04 4.19
C LEU A 82 -33.58 -0.76 3.80
N GLY A 83 -33.92 -0.14 2.67
CA GLY A 83 -33.37 1.13 2.26
C GLY A 83 -33.71 2.28 3.23
N LYS A 84 -34.94 2.33 3.74
CA LYS A 84 -35.38 3.27 4.78
C LYS A 84 -34.60 3.07 6.10
N LEU A 85 -34.46 1.82 6.51
CA LEU A 85 -33.69 1.46 7.71
C LEU A 85 -32.22 1.88 7.59
N MET A 86 -31.60 1.72 6.43
CA MET A 86 -30.22 2.17 6.16
C MET A 86 -30.10 3.70 6.19
N LYS A 87 -31.12 4.43 5.75
CA LYS A 87 -31.14 5.90 5.84
C LYS A 87 -31.26 6.39 7.30
N GLU A 88 -32.02 5.68 8.14
CA GLU A 88 -32.24 6.01 9.54
C GLU A 88 -30.96 5.84 10.38
N PHE A 89 -30.26 4.72 10.22
CA PHE A 89 -29.10 4.38 11.05
C PHE A 89 -27.74 4.57 10.37
N GLY A 90 -27.71 4.89 9.09
CA GLY A 90 -26.50 5.04 8.27
C GLY A 90 -26.22 3.82 7.41
N SER A 91 -25.43 4.04 6.36
CA SER A 91 -25.03 2.99 5.42
C SER A 91 -23.82 2.22 5.97
N PRO A 92 -23.78 0.88 5.88
CA PRO A 92 -22.59 0.10 6.21
C PRO A 92 -21.38 0.48 5.33
N LEU A 93 -21.62 1.06 4.15
CA LEU A 93 -20.58 1.56 3.26
C LEU A 93 -19.85 2.80 3.81
N ALA A 94 -20.47 3.56 4.72
CA ALA A 94 -19.82 4.71 5.33
C ALA A 94 -18.58 4.31 6.16
N GLY A 95 -18.55 3.09 6.68
CA GLY A 95 -17.40 2.54 7.42
C GLY A 95 -16.21 2.16 6.55
N CYS A 96 -16.40 1.90 5.25
CA CYS A 96 -15.31 1.56 4.33
C CYS A 96 -14.80 2.78 3.52
N LEU A 97 -15.43 3.94 3.65
CA LEU A 97 -15.01 5.17 2.96
C LEU A 97 -13.53 5.52 3.18
N PRO A 98 -12.95 5.41 4.41
CA PRO A 98 -11.52 5.64 4.61
C PRO A 98 -10.66 4.71 3.76
N LEU A 99 -11.06 3.46 3.57
CA LEU A 99 -10.32 2.50 2.76
C LEU A 99 -10.31 2.92 1.28
N VAL A 100 -11.45 3.37 0.75
CA VAL A 100 -11.58 3.82 -0.65
C VAL A 100 -10.68 5.04 -0.92
N VAL A 101 -10.61 5.98 0.02
CA VAL A 101 -9.74 7.16 -0.09
C VAL A 101 -8.27 6.80 0.14
N GLN A 102 -8.00 5.85 1.03
CA GLN A 102 -6.64 5.41 1.38
C GLN A 102 -5.95 4.68 0.23
N MET A 103 -6.69 3.89 -0.58
CA MET A 103 -6.10 3.05 -1.63
C MET A 103 -5.33 3.86 -2.70
N PRO A 104 -5.88 4.93 -3.30
CA PRO A 104 -5.13 5.77 -4.24
C PRO A 104 -3.85 6.36 -3.64
N ILE A 105 -3.90 6.79 -2.37
CA ILE A 105 -2.75 7.34 -1.66
C ILE A 105 -1.69 6.27 -1.42
N LEU A 106 -2.12 5.08 -0.99
CA LEU A 106 -1.21 3.96 -0.77
C LEU A 106 -0.51 3.54 -2.07
N PHE A 107 -1.25 3.44 -3.17
CA PHE A 107 -0.65 3.10 -4.47
C PHE A 107 0.27 4.20 -5.00
N ALA A 108 -0.08 5.47 -4.80
CA ALA A 108 0.79 6.58 -5.18
C ALA A 108 2.09 6.56 -4.36
N LEU A 109 1.99 6.37 -3.05
CA LEU A 109 3.16 6.25 -2.17
C LEU A 109 4.00 5.01 -2.50
N PHE A 110 3.36 3.89 -2.81
CA PHE A 110 4.05 2.68 -3.26
C PHE A 110 4.82 2.93 -4.57
N ALA A 111 4.22 3.63 -5.53
CA ALA A 111 4.88 4.03 -6.77
C ALA A 111 6.07 4.96 -6.49
N THR A 112 5.89 5.96 -5.59
CA THR A 112 6.94 6.88 -5.16
C THR A 112 8.13 6.13 -4.53
N LEU A 113 7.86 5.22 -3.59
CA LEU A 113 8.90 4.52 -2.83
C LEU A 113 9.51 3.31 -3.56
N ARG A 114 8.94 2.90 -4.69
CA ARG A 114 9.54 1.93 -5.62
C ARG A 114 10.30 2.56 -6.78
N GLY A 115 10.27 3.87 -6.88
CA GLY A 115 11.03 4.64 -7.85
C GLY A 115 12.21 5.38 -7.21
N SER A 116 12.95 6.12 -8.02
CA SER A 116 13.95 7.05 -7.50
C SER A 116 13.23 8.15 -6.68
N PRO A 117 13.79 8.58 -5.54
CA PRO A 117 15.14 8.27 -5.04
C PRO A 117 15.25 7.00 -4.19
N PHE A 118 14.15 6.33 -3.83
CA PHE A 118 14.09 5.30 -2.78
C PHE A 118 14.47 3.90 -3.24
N ALA A 119 14.35 3.61 -4.55
CA ALA A 119 14.68 2.31 -5.12
C ALA A 119 15.53 2.47 -6.37
N ASP A 120 16.26 1.39 -6.70
CA ASP A 120 16.95 1.30 -7.97
C ASP A 120 15.92 1.30 -9.12
N VAL A 121 16.22 2.02 -10.20
CA VAL A 121 15.32 2.15 -11.35
C VAL A 121 15.75 1.18 -12.45
N PRO A 122 14.94 0.16 -12.76
CA PRO A 122 15.25 -0.80 -13.81
C PRO A 122 14.86 -0.27 -15.19
N TYR A 123 15.75 -0.46 -16.16
CA TYR A 123 15.53 -0.30 -17.59
C TYR A 123 15.59 -1.66 -18.24
N THR A 124 14.46 -2.17 -18.72
CA THR A 124 14.34 -3.52 -19.27
C THR A 124 14.25 -3.50 -20.78
N PHE A 125 15.11 -4.27 -21.46
CA PHE A 125 15.17 -4.42 -22.90
C PHE A 125 14.95 -5.88 -23.27
N ASN A 126 13.79 -6.16 -23.88
CA ASN A 126 13.47 -7.49 -24.40
C ASN A 126 13.98 -7.60 -25.82
N LEU A 127 14.94 -8.49 -26.04
CA LEU A 127 15.66 -8.66 -27.28
C LEU A 127 15.27 -9.98 -27.95
N LYS A 128 15.27 -9.98 -29.27
CA LYS A 128 15.14 -11.17 -30.07
C LYS A 128 16.35 -11.30 -31.02
N VAL A 129 17.16 -12.32 -30.78
CA VAL A 129 18.30 -12.62 -31.64
C VAL A 129 17.86 -13.59 -32.71
N LEU A 130 18.08 -13.22 -33.96
CA LEU A 130 17.74 -14.00 -35.15
C LEU A 130 19.02 -14.57 -35.80
N PRO A 131 18.93 -15.69 -36.52
CA PRO A 131 20.00 -16.13 -37.40
C PRO A 131 20.39 -15.04 -38.40
N ALA A 132 21.69 -14.98 -38.78
CA ALA A 132 22.21 -13.90 -39.62
C ALA A 132 21.55 -13.82 -41.02
N ASP A 133 21.04 -14.92 -41.52
CA ASP A 133 20.30 -15.02 -42.79
C ASP A 133 18.87 -14.41 -42.69
N GLN A 134 18.28 -14.38 -41.49
CA GLN A 134 16.91 -13.88 -41.28
C GLN A 134 16.86 -12.41 -40.92
N ILE A 135 17.91 -11.86 -40.33
CA ILE A 135 17.91 -10.45 -39.89
C ILE A 135 17.83 -9.47 -41.06
N ALA A 136 18.42 -9.81 -42.21
CA ALA A 136 18.43 -8.95 -43.41
C ALA A 136 17.02 -8.67 -43.97
N ALA A 137 16.04 -9.52 -43.67
CA ALA A 137 14.65 -9.37 -44.09
C ALA A 137 13.77 -8.66 -43.05
N VAL A 138 14.33 -8.29 -41.89
CA VAL A 138 13.56 -7.74 -40.76
C VAL A 138 13.80 -6.23 -40.65
N GLU A 139 12.73 -5.45 -40.77
CA GLU A 139 12.78 -4.02 -40.49
C GLU A 139 13.03 -3.82 -38.99
N THR A 140 14.13 -3.17 -38.65
CA THR A 140 14.46 -2.78 -37.28
C THR A 140 13.94 -1.34 -37.01
N LYS A 141 13.29 -1.14 -35.87
CA LYS A 141 12.80 0.18 -35.46
C LYS A 141 13.45 0.57 -34.13
N PRO A 142 13.90 1.80 -33.98
CA PRO A 142 14.42 2.27 -32.71
C PRO A 142 13.44 1.99 -31.58
N PHE A 143 13.96 1.57 -30.43
CA PHE A 143 13.18 1.29 -29.23
C PHE A 143 13.54 2.30 -28.14
N ASN A 144 12.51 2.86 -27.50
CA ASN A 144 12.66 3.73 -26.34
C ASN A 144 11.90 3.12 -25.16
N SER A 145 12.56 3.04 -24.01
CA SER A 145 11.92 2.69 -22.74
C SER A 145 10.96 3.78 -22.27
N PRO A 146 10.05 3.51 -21.33
CA PRO A 146 9.38 4.54 -20.58
C PRO A 146 10.39 5.48 -19.92
N SER A 147 10.02 6.77 -19.79
CA SER A 147 10.82 7.76 -19.07
C SER A 147 10.68 7.54 -17.55
N HIS A 148 11.80 7.48 -16.85
CA HIS A 148 11.85 7.43 -15.39
C HIS A 148 12.54 8.69 -14.85
N SER A 149 11.98 9.29 -13.79
CA SER A 149 12.63 10.40 -13.08
C SER A 149 13.73 9.84 -12.18
N ILE A 150 14.98 10.22 -12.44
CA ILE A 150 16.14 9.82 -11.65
C ILE A 150 16.57 11.00 -10.79
N PHE A 151 16.53 10.84 -9.47
CA PHE A 151 17.03 11.84 -8.54
C PHE A 151 18.56 11.79 -8.52
N VAL A 152 19.17 12.84 -8.97
CA VAL A 152 20.64 13.02 -8.98
C VAL A 152 21.11 13.80 -7.75
N THR A 153 20.21 14.58 -7.14
CA THR A 153 20.37 15.20 -5.82
C THR A 153 19.07 15.04 -5.04
N ALA A 154 19.06 15.40 -3.78
CA ALA A 154 17.87 15.28 -2.93
C ALA A 154 16.66 16.09 -3.45
N THR A 155 16.89 17.16 -4.21
CA THR A 155 15.85 18.08 -4.71
C THR A 155 15.85 18.24 -6.22
N SER A 156 16.77 17.56 -6.93
CA SER A 156 16.88 17.64 -8.37
C SER A 156 16.75 16.26 -9.00
N HIS A 157 15.85 16.15 -9.96
CA HIS A 157 15.62 14.92 -10.71
C HIS A 157 15.60 15.19 -12.22
N VAL A 158 16.01 14.19 -12.98
CA VAL A 158 16.11 14.27 -14.44
C VAL A 158 15.32 13.12 -15.05
N PRO A 159 14.42 13.38 -16.02
CA PRO A 159 13.74 12.33 -16.75
C PRO A 159 14.71 11.63 -17.70
N VAL A 160 14.98 10.34 -17.47
CA VAL A 160 15.90 9.53 -18.27
C VAL A 160 15.14 8.49 -19.07
N ILE A 161 15.53 8.28 -20.31
CA ILE A 161 15.00 7.30 -21.27
C ILE A 161 16.16 6.42 -21.72
N GLY A 162 15.93 5.11 -21.76
CA GLY A 162 16.86 4.17 -22.35
C GLY A 162 16.45 3.85 -23.79
N SER A 163 17.38 3.94 -24.74
CA SER A 163 17.13 3.71 -26.16
C SER A 163 18.09 2.70 -26.77
N LEU A 164 17.57 1.95 -27.74
CA LEU A 164 18.32 1.12 -28.68
C LEU A 164 18.05 1.64 -30.10
N GLU A 165 19.06 2.24 -30.73
CA GLU A 165 18.90 2.84 -32.06
C GLU A 165 18.68 1.79 -33.15
N GLY A 166 19.37 0.63 -33.05
CA GLY A 166 19.16 -0.51 -33.91
C GLY A 166 17.90 -1.34 -33.57
N GLY A 167 17.19 -0.98 -32.48
CA GLY A 167 15.98 -1.66 -32.05
C GLY A 167 16.25 -2.93 -31.22
N THR A 168 15.20 -3.74 -31.06
CA THR A 168 15.21 -4.91 -30.17
C THR A 168 15.46 -6.24 -30.90
N LYS A 169 15.67 -6.21 -32.22
CA LYS A 169 15.96 -7.39 -33.02
C LYS A 169 17.39 -7.32 -33.51
N LEU A 170 18.18 -8.31 -33.17
CA LEU A 170 19.62 -8.39 -33.50
C LEU A 170 19.91 -9.66 -34.30
N GLY A 171 20.85 -9.60 -35.22
CA GLY A 171 21.43 -10.80 -35.83
C GLY A 171 22.54 -11.38 -34.95
N VAL A 172 22.81 -12.69 -35.08
CA VAL A 172 23.96 -13.28 -34.40
C VAL A 172 25.25 -12.60 -34.87
N GLY A 173 26.06 -12.15 -33.92
CA GLY A 173 27.27 -11.37 -34.14
C GLY A 173 27.08 -9.87 -34.12
N ASP A 174 25.85 -9.35 -34.18
CA ASP A 174 25.58 -7.93 -34.05
C ASP A 174 25.85 -7.43 -32.62
N SER A 175 26.16 -6.15 -32.54
CA SER A 175 26.27 -5.46 -31.26
C SER A 175 25.47 -4.15 -31.24
N GLU A 176 24.82 -3.86 -30.13
CA GLU A 176 24.05 -2.66 -29.90
C GLU A 176 24.37 -2.09 -28.53
N THR A 177 24.36 -0.78 -28.37
CA THR A 177 24.65 -0.15 -27.07
C THR A 177 23.42 0.59 -26.57
N VAL A 178 23.00 0.31 -25.33
CA VAL A 178 21.93 1.04 -24.69
C VAL A 178 22.39 2.48 -24.42
N LYS A 179 21.67 3.45 -24.97
CA LYS A 179 21.91 4.87 -24.72
C LYS A 179 20.92 5.37 -23.68
N LEU A 180 21.42 5.88 -22.57
CA LEU A 180 20.60 6.59 -21.57
C LEU A 180 20.70 8.08 -21.85
N HIS A 181 19.57 8.73 -22.07
CA HIS A 181 19.50 10.16 -22.38
C HIS A 181 18.30 10.82 -21.72
N THR A 182 18.40 12.13 -21.54
CA THR A 182 17.32 12.97 -21.04
C THR A 182 16.25 13.17 -22.11
N ARG A 183 15.11 13.73 -21.71
CA ARG A 183 14.06 14.12 -22.68
C ARG A 183 14.53 15.23 -23.64
N THR A 184 15.53 16.05 -23.24
CA THR A 184 16.18 17.07 -24.07
C THR A 184 17.23 16.53 -25.01
N GLY A 185 17.60 15.24 -24.89
CA GLY A 185 18.57 14.56 -25.75
C GLY A 185 19.99 14.52 -25.18
N ASP A 186 20.24 15.16 -24.02
CA ASP A 186 21.56 15.11 -23.38
C ASP A 186 21.85 13.70 -22.88
N SER A 187 23.09 13.24 -22.99
CA SER A 187 23.45 11.93 -22.46
C SER A 187 23.36 11.91 -20.93
N PHE A 188 22.87 10.83 -20.35
CA PHE A 188 22.81 10.70 -18.88
C PHE A 188 24.21 10.80 -18.25
N GLY A 189 25.23 10.27 -18.94
CA GLY A 189 26.62 10.41 -18.51
C GLY A 189 27.08 11.86 -18.40
N SER A 190 26.66 12.76 -19.32
CA SER A 190 26.98 14.18 -19.22
C SER A 190 26.27 14.87 -18.03
N VAL A 191 25.05 14.43 -17.72
CA VAL A 191 24.33 14.89 -16.53
C VAL A 191 25.05 14.46 -15.26
N LEU A 192 25.49 13.20 -15.18
CA LEU A 192 26.24 12.69 -14.04
C LEU A 192 27.58 13.39 -13.82
N ALA A 193 28.27 13.74 -14.91
CA ALA A 193 29.53 14.46 -14.83
C ALA A 193 29.39 15.87 -14.21
N ALA A 194 28.20 16.46 -14.25
CA ALA A 194 27.90 17.76 -13.68
C ALA A 194 27.44 17.72 -12.21
N VAL A 195 27.27 16.50 -11.64
CA VAL A 195 26.72 16.28 -10.30
C VAL A 195 27.82 15.76 -9.37
N GLU A 196 27.88 16.28 -8.15
CA GLU A 196 28.73 15.74 -7.09
C GLU A 196 28.36 14.28 -6.80
N ASN A 197 29.36 13.39 -6.79
CA ASN A 197 29.16 11.94 -6.66
C ASN A 197 28.34 11.27 -7.77
N GLY A 198 28.32 11.85 -8.99
CA GLY A 198 27.60 11.29 -10.14
C GLY A 198 27.99 9.83 -10.47
N ASP A 199 29.21 9.42 -10.18
CA ASP A 199 29.68 8.04 -10.37
C ASP A 199 28.85 7.00 -9.61
N SER A 200 28.22 7.38 -8.49
CA SER A 200 27.35 6.49 -7.71
C SER A 200 26.05 6.10 -8.43
N PHE A 201 25.69 6.84 -9.49
CA PHE A 201 24.48 6.60 -10.31
C PHE A 201 24.77 5.88 -11.61
N GLN A 202 26.00 5.37 -11.81
CA GLN A 202 26.32 4.58 -12.99
C GLN A 202 25.43 3.33 -13.06
N PRO A 203 24.82 3.05 -14.22
CA PRO A 203 23.96 1.90 -14.39
C PRO A 203 24.74 0.58 -14.28
N SER A 204 24.20 -0.39 -13.60
CA SER A 204 24.68 -1.76 -13.60
C SER A 204 23.87 -2.59 -14.60
N TRP A 205 24.56 -3.33 -15.48
CA TRP A 205 23.93 -4.10 -16.55
C TRP A 205 23.99 -5.60 -16.26
N SER A 206 22.92 -6.32 -16.55
CA SER A 206 22.85 -7.77 -16.40
C SER A 206 21.89 -8.41 -17.41
N VAL A 207 22.15 -9.67 -17.77
CA VAL A 207 21.21 -10.48 -18.52
C VAL A 207 20.30 -11.19 -17.50
N THR A 208 18.99 -10.93 -17.57
CA THR A 208 18.01 -11.52 -16.64
C THR A 208 17.30 -12.72 -17.23
N LYS A 209 17.31 -12.85 -18.56
CA LYS A 209 16.76 -13.99 -19.31
C LYS A 209 17.58 -14.21 -20.59
N GLY A 210 17.76 -15.47 -20.98
CA GLY A 210 18.48 -15.83 -22.20
C GLY A 210 19.99 -15.78 -21.99
N ASP A 211 20.47 -16.35 -20.91
CA ASP A 211 21.88 -16.53 -20.65
C ASP A 211 22.51 -17.35 -21.78
N GLY A 212 23.62 -16.85 -22.39
CA GLY A 212 24.23 -17.42 -23.59
C GLY A 212 23.58 -17.01 -24.93
N VAL A 213 22.42 -16.30 -24.92
CA VAL A 213 21.83 -15.69 -26.12
C VAL A 213 22.46 -14.33 -26.40
N VAL A 214 22.68 -13.55 -25.36
CA VAL A 214 23.37 -12.26 -25.41
C VAL A 214 24.36 -12.14 -24.26
N SER A 215 25.35 -11.26 -24.41
CA SER A 215 26.19 -10.76 -23.31
C SER A 215 26.04 -9.24 -23.24
N VAL A 216 26.22 -8.68 -22.06
CA VAL A 216 26.23 -7.23 -21.84
C VAL A 216 27.44 -6.85 -21.01
N ASP A 217 28.12 -5.77 -21.39
CA ASP A 217 29.25 -5.23 -20.64
C ASP A 217 28.83 -4.09 -19.69
N ALA A 218 29.79 -3.58 -18.90
CA ALA A 218 29.54 -2.49 -17.95
C ALA A 218 29.13 -1.16 -18.63
N SER A 219 29.39 -0.99 -19.92
CA SER A 219 28.98 0.21 -20.69
C SER A 219 27.56 0.11 -21.26
N GLY A 220 26.91 -1.05 -21.10
CA GLY A 220 25.60 -1.34 -21.70
C GLY A 220 25.68 -1.76 -23.16
N LYS A 221 26.87 -2.19 -23.63
CA LYS A 221 27.02 -2.79 -24.95
C LYS A 221 26.58 -4.23 -24.92
N ILE A 222 25.58 -4.54 -25.73
CA ILE A 222 24.99 -5.87 -25.90
C ILE A 222 25.60 -6.52 -27.11
N ILE A 223 25.99 -7.79 -26.99
CA ILE A 223 26.52 -8.58 -28.11
C ILE A 223 25.62 -9.81 -28.25
N ALA A 224 25.10 -10.03 -29.47
CA ALA A 224 24.26 -11.19 -29.79
C ALA A 224 25.13 -12.41 -30.08
N LEU A 225 24.99 -13.48 -29.29
CA LEU A 225 25.83 -14.67 -29.33
C LEU A 225 25.18 -15.84 -30.08
N SER A 226 23.89 -16.06 -29.79
CA SER A 226 23.13 -17.17 -30.39
C SER A 226 21.67 -16.80 -30.60
N PRO A 227 20.94 -17.46 -31.53
CA PRO A 227 19.53 -17.19 -31.76
C PRO A 227 18.69 -17.50 -30.54
N GLY A 228 17.71 -16.63 -30.22
CA GLY A 228 16.78 -16.81 -29.09
C GLY A 228 16.22 -15.50 -28.55
N ASP A 229 15.42 -15.59 -27.49
CA ASP A 229 14.89 -14.45 -26.77
C ASP A 229 15.76 -14.18 -25.54
N ALA A 230 16.13 -12.92 -25.35
CA ALA A 230 16.91 -12.47 -24.21
C ALA A 230 16.30 -11.22 -23.57
N THR A 231 16.59 -10.98 -22.30
CA THR A 231 16.23 -9.75 -21.58
C THR A 231 17.46 -9.20 -20.90
N VAL A 232 17.81 -7.98 -21.26
CA VAL A 232 18.87 -7.20 -20.61
C VAL A 232 18.23 -6.17 -19.71
N GLU A 233 18.73 -6.05 -18.49
CA GLU A 233 18.29 -5.09 -17.51
C GLU A 233 19.45 -4.21 -17.07
N GLY A 234 19.23 -2.89 -17.16
CA GLY A 234 20.10 -1.88 -16.58
C GLY A 234 19.47 -1.31 -15.33
N LYS A 235 20.18 -1.26 -14.20
CA LYS A 235 19.68 -0.67 -12.94
C LYS A 235 20.47 0.58 -12.63
N ILE A 236 19.78 1.72 -12.55
CA ILE A 236 20.35 2.97 -12.01
C ILE A 236 20.07 3.00 -10.52
N PRO A 237 21.11 3.11 -9.65
CA PRO A 237 20.93 3.17 -8.21
C PRO A 237 20.09 4.37 -7.77
N GLY A 238 19.17 4.14 -6.84
CA GLY A 238 18.40 5.21 -6.22
C GLY A 238 19.23 5.96 -5.17
N LEU A 239 19.15 7.29 -5.14
CA LEU A 239 19.88 8.17 -4.22
C LEU A 239 19.68 7.76 -2.74
N ALA A 240 18.47 7.41 -2.37
CA ALA A 240 18.06 7.04 -1.02
C ALA A 240 17.76 5.54 -0.87
N ALA A 241 18.04 4.73 -1.90
CA ALA A 241 17.72 3.31 -1.88
C ALA A 241 18.32 2.56 -0.68
N ARG A 242 19.48 3.02 -0.24
CA ARG A 242 20.22 2.50 0.93
C ARG A 242 20.13 3.40 2.16
N SER A 243 19.34 4.48 2.12
CA SER A 243 19.16 5.37 3.26
C SER A 243 18.32 4.69 4.33
N GLY A 244 18.88 4.55 5.53
CA GLY A 244 18.21 3.98 6.68
C GLY A 244 17.44 5.03 7.48
N PHE A 245 16.60 4.55 8.41
CA PHE A 245 15.91 5.38 9.38
C PHE A 245 15.66 4.59 10.67
N LEU A 246 16.18 5.08 11.81
CA LEU A 246 16.12 4.36 13.09
C LEU A 246 16.72 2.94 12.95
N PHE A 247 15.91 1.92 13.16
CA PHE A 247 16.30 0.50 13.01
C PHE A 247 16.14 -0.04 11.59
N ILE A 248 15.54 0.75 10.67
CA ILE A 248 15.33 0.37 9.27
C ILE A 248 16.64 0.58 8.53
N LYS A 249 17.18 -0.46 7.92
CA LYS A 249 18.46 -0.43 7.21
C LYS A 249 18.37 0.38 5.91
N ALA A 250 17.28 0.20 5.16
CA ALA A 250 17.03 0.89 3.91
C ALA A 250 15.52 1.07 3.68
N LEU A 251 15.07 2.30 3.46
CA LEU A 251 13.65 2.63 3.25
C LEU A 251 13.09 2.03 1.95
N GLY A 252 13.94 1.83 0.95
CA GLY A 252 13.60 1.18 -0.31
C GLY A 252 13.64 -0.35 -0.27
N GLN A 253 14.14 -0.96 0.81
CA GLN A 253 14.24 -2.43 0.93
C GLN A 253 12.86 -3.07 0.88
N VAL A 254 12.72 -4.12 0.06
CA VAL A 254 11.45 -4.79 -0.24
C VAL A 254 11.49 -6.24 0.22
N GLY A 255 10.43 -6.66 0.91
CA GLY A 255 10.20 -8.06 1.24
C GLY A 255 10.81 -8.51 2.58
N PHE A 256 10.10 -9.41 3.25
CA PHE A 256 10.50 -10.01 4.52
C PHE A 256 11.75 -10.89 4.41
N MET A 257 12.00 -11.49 3.25
CA MET A 257 13.17 -12.31 2.95
C MET A 257 13.86 -11.81 1.68
N THR A 258 15.19 -11.72 1.72
CA THR A 258 16.04 -11.45 0.55
C THR A 258 17.20 -12.43 0.55
N ASP A 259 17.43 -13.12 -0.55
CA ASP A 259 18.51 -14.10 -0.73
C ASP A 259 18.58 -15.16 0.38
N GLY A 260 17.43 -15.62 0.86
CA GLY A 260 17.30 -16.61 1.92
C GLY A 260 17.52 -16.08 3.34
N ALA A 261 17.85 -14.80 3.52
CA ALA A 261 18.00 -14.16 4.82
C ALA A 261 16.74 -13.37 5.22
N VAL A 262 16.43 -13.38 6.52
CA VAL A 262 15.29 -12.62 7.07
C VAL A 262 15.69 -11.16 7.28
N ASN A 263 14.89 -10.25 6.76
CA ASN A 263 15.00 -8.81 7.00
C ASN A 263 14.26 -8.45 8.30
N TRP A 264 14.99 -8.45 9.40
CA TRP A 264 14.42 -8.22 10.73
C TRP A 264 13.79 -6.83 10.91
N ASP A 265 14.31 -5.83 10.23
CA ASP A 265 13.74 -4.47 10.22
C ASP A 265 12.33 -4.46 9.60
N ILE A 266 12.14 -5.16 8.48
CA ILE A 266 10.82 -5.35 7.87
C ILE A 266 9.91 -6.18 8.78
N ALA A 267 10.44 -7.25 9.38
CA ALA A 267 9.67 -8.06 10.34
C ALA A 267 9.15 -7.22 11.51
N ILE A 268 10.00 -6.36 12.08
CA ILE A 268 9.62 -5.44 13.17
C ILE A 268 8.57 -4.44 12.71
N LEU A 269 8.71 -3.87 11.51
CA LEU A 269 7.70 -2.95 10.94
C LEU A 269 6.36 -3.64 10.73
N VAL A 270 6.34 -4.84 10.18
CA VAL A 270 5.10 -5.63 10.00
C VAL A 270 4.48 -5.97 11.35
N GLY A 271 5.30 -6.35 12.34
CA GLY A 271 4.84 -6.58 13.72
C GLY A 271 4.25 -5.32 14.37
N ALA A 272 4.93 -4.17 14.22
CA ALA A 272 4.45 -2.87 14.71
C ALA A 272 3.15 -2.45 14.02
N PHE A 273 3.03 -2.70 12.71
CA PHE A 273 1.79 -2.48 11.97
C PHE A 273 0.64 -3.35 12.52
N GLY A 274 0.86 -4.64 12.72
CA GLY A 274 -0.12 -5.56 13.32
C GLY A 274 -0.53 -5.14 14.73
N ALA A 275 0.43 -4.77 15.56
CA ALA A 275 0.17 -4.25 16.91
C ALA A 275 -0.66 -2.96 16.87
N SER A 276 -0.37 -2.04 15.95
CA SER A 276 -1.13 -0.80 15.76
C SER A 276 -2.57 -1.06 15.30
N LEU A 277 -2.78 -2.04 14.41
CA LEU A 277 -4.12 -2.49 14.01
C LEU A 277 -4.90 -3.05 15.20
N PHE A 278 -4.26 -3.91 15.99
CA PHE A 278 -4.89 -4.52 17.17
C PHE A 278 -5.24 -3.48 18.21
N ALA A 279 -4.34 -2.53 18.50
CA ALA A 279 -4.60 -1.41 19.38
C ALA A 279 -5.78 -0.54 18.90
N SER A 280 -5.86 -0.25 17.60
CA SER A 280 -6.98 0.48 16.99
C SER A 280 -8.31 -0.25 17.15
N GLN A 281 -8.32 -1.59 17.05
CA GLN A 281 -9.52 -2.40 17.27
C GLN A 281 -9.99 -2.34 18.73
N ILE A 282 -9.07 -2.44 19.69
CA ILE A 282 -9.36 -2.30 21.12
C ILE A 282 -9.94 -0.91 21.42
N LEU A 283 -9.28 0.14 20.92
CA LEU A 283 -9.75 1.51 21.11
C LEU A 283 -11.15 1.74 20.53
N SER A 284 -11.39 1.22 19.32
CA SER A 284 -12.70 1.32 18.66
C SER A 284 -13.80 0.53 19.35
N GLY A 285 -13.45 -0.49 20.14
CA GLY A 285 -14.39 -1.31 20.92
C GLY A 285 -14.69 -0.79 22.32
N ARG A 286 -13.92 0.21 22.81
CA ARG A 286 -14.12 0.75 24.16
C ARG A 286 -15.51 1.36 24.34
N GLY A 287 -16.17 1.03 25.44
CA GLY A 287 -17.52 1.55 25.75
C GLY A 287 -18.63 1.00 24.86
N MET A 288 -18.37 -0.10 24.13
CA MET A 288 -19.38 -0.79 23.32
C MET A 288 -19.82 -2.10 23.98
N PRO A 289 -21.10 -2.50 23.83
CA PRO A 289 -21.57 -3.78 24.36
C PRO A 289 -20.84 -4.94 23.65
N PRO A 290 -20.56 -6.04 24.36
CA PRO A 290 -19.91 -7.21 23.79
C PRO A 290 -20.79 -7.85 22.72
N ASN A 291 -20.28 -7.95 21.49
CA ASN A 291 -20.91 -8.70 20.42
C ASN A 291 -20.01 -9.90 20.08
N PRO A 292 -20.42 -11.16 20.37
CA PRO A 292 -19.58 -12.33 20.16
C PRO A 292 -19.09 -12.50 18.72
N GLN A 293 -19.94 -12.20 17.75
CA GLN A 293 -19.65 -12.33 16.33
C GLN A 293 -18.60 -11.31 15.88
N GLN A 294 -18.68 -10.07 16.40
CA GLN A 294 -17.75 -9.01 16.10
C GLN A 294 -16.43 -9.15 16.88
N SER A 295 -16.47 -9.71 18.09
CA SER A 295 -15.28 -9.93 18.92
C SER A 295 -14.30 -10.90 18.25
N THR A 296 -14.79 -11.95 17.62
CA THR A 296 -13.99 -12.93 16.88
C THR A 296 -13.36 -12.27 15.63
N ALA A 297 -14.14 -11.57 14.83
CA ALA A 297 -13.65 -10.84 13.68
C ALA A 297 -12.58 -9.80 14.06
N ASN A 298 -12.80 -9.05 15.13
CA ASN A 298 -11.84 -8.04 15.62
C ASN A 298 -10.50 -8.64 16.08
N LYS A 299 -10.47 -9.89 16.52
CA LYS A 299 -9.23 -10.59 16.90
C LYS A 299 -8.50 -11.20 15.69
N ILE A 300 -9.26 -11.80 14.77
CA ILE A 300 -8.69 -12.54 13.63
C ILE A 300 -8.22 -11.60 12.54
N THR A 301 -8.97 -10.54 12.23
CA THR A 301 -8.67 -9.62 11.13
C THR A 301 -7.27 -8.98 11.21
N PRO A 302 -6.81 -8.41 12.35
CA PRO A 302 -5.47 -7.87 12.45
C PRO A 302 -4.38 -8.91 12.21
N VAL A 303 -4.58 -10.13 12.73
CA VAL A 303 -3.62 -11.23 12.56
C VAL A 303 -3.53 -11.66 11.10
N MET A 304 -4.67 -11.84 10.42
CA MET A 304 -4.71 -12.19 9.00
C MET A 304 -4.03 -11.12 8.12
N ILE A 305 -4.35 -9.84 8.35
CA ILE A 305 -3.76 -8.74 7.60
C ILE A 305 -2.26 -8.68 7.84
N THR A 306 -1.80 -8.80 9.08
CA THR A 306 -0.38 -8.81 9.43
C THR A 306 0.35 -9.97 8.76
N ALA A 307 -0.23 -11.17 8.80
CA ALA A 307 0.35 -12.35 8.13
C ALA A 307 0.43 -12.15 6.61
N MET A 308 -0.59 -11.55 6.00
CA MET A 308 -0.57 -11.23 4.57
C MET A 308 0.62 -10.32 4.20
N PHE A 309 0.94 -9.31 5.03
CA PHE A 309 2.04 -8.39 4.76
C PHE A 309 3.43 -8.99 4.92
N LEU A 310 3.59 -10.15 5.57
CA LEU A 310 4.84 -10.90 5.55
C LEU A 310 5.15 -11.46 4.15
N PHE A 311 4.12 -11.80 3.37
CA PHE A 311 4.28 -12.38 2.03
C PHE A 311 4.17 -11.33 0.92
N PHE A 312 3.61 -10.16 1.21
CA PHE A 312 3.45 -9.10 0.21
C PHE A 312 4.70 -8.21 0.17
N PRO A 313 5.39 -8.10 -0.97
CA PRO A 313 6.66 -7.39 -1.08
C PRO A 313 6.47 -5.87 -1.05
N LEU A 314 6.33 -5.29 0.15
CA LEU A 314 6.25 -3.84 0.35
C LEU A 314 7.63 -3.25 0.69
N PRO A 315 7.96 -2.05 0.19
CA PRO A 315 9.10 -1.28 0.66
C PRO A 315 8.97 -0.91 2.15
N ALA A 316 10.10 -0.89 2.86
CA ALA A 316 10.12 -0.54 4.29
C ALA A 316 9.54 0.86 4.57
N GLY A 317 9.74 1.83 3.68
CA GLY A 317 9.15 3.16 3.77
C GLY A 317 7.62 3.17 3.68
N VAL A 318 7.01 2.26 2.89
CA VAL A 318 5.55 2.08 2.84
C VAL A 318 5.04 1.51 4.16
N LEU A 319 5.75 0.52 4.73
CA LEU A 319 5.39 -0.05 6.04
C LEU A 319 5.50 1.02 7.14
N LEU A 320 6.55 1.84 7.12
CA LEU A 320 6.70 2.98 8.04
C LEU A 320 5.50 3.94 7.93
N TYR A 321 5.14 4.34 6.70
CA TYR A 321 3.93 5.15 6.47
C TYR A 321 2.69 4.49 7.07
N MET A 322 2.48 3.19 6.85
CA MET A 322 1.30 2.47 7.34
C MET A 322 1.24 2.43 8.87
N VAL A 323 2.37 2.21 9.53
CA VAL A 323 2.48 2.23 11.01
C VAL A 323 2.09 3.61 11.55
N VAL A 324 2.72 4.67 11.03
CA VAL A 324 2.44 6.06 11.46
C VAL A 324 0.99 6.45 11.17
N ALA A 325 0.49 6.09 10.00
CA ALA A 325 -0.89 6.35 9.61
C ALA A 325 -1.91 5.66 10.53
N ASN A 326 -1.64 4.41 10.96
CA ASN A 326 -2.50 3.68 11.89
C ASN A 326 -2.44 4.25 13.31
N ILE A 327 -1.25 4.66 13.78
CA ILE A 327 -1.12 5.33 15.07
C ILE A 327 -1.96 6.63 15.08
N PHE A 328 -1.83 7.43 14.02
CA PHE A 328 -2.62 8.66 13.88
C PHE A 328 -4.13 8.36 13.86
N GLN A 329 -4.56 7.36 13.10
CA GLN A 329 -5.96 6.95 13.03
C GLN A 329 -6.47 6.40 14.37
N GLY A 330 -5.65 5.66 15.11
CA GLY A 330 -5.97 5.19 16.46
C GLY A 330 -6.18 6.36 17.42
N LEU A 331 -5.28 7.35 17.40
CA LEU A 331 -5.41 8.57 18.18
C LEU A 331 -6.68 9.36 17.81
N GLN A 332 -6.92 9.53 16.51
CA GLN A 332 -8.11 10.20 15.99
C GLN A 332 -9.40 9.48 16.44
N THR A 333 -9.44 8.16 16.36
CA THR A 333 -10.55 7.34 16.83
C THR A 333 -10.76 7.52 18.34
N PHE A 334 -9.68 7.49 19.11
CA PHE A 334 -9.75 7.71 20.57
C PHE A 334 -10.34 9.07 20.89
N LEU A 335 -9.86 10.15 20.30
CA LEU A 335 -10.38 11.51 20.51
C LEU A 335 -11.87 11.61 20.16
N LEU A 336 -12.28 11.03 19.04
CA LEU A 336 -13.68 11.06 18.59
C LEU A 336 -14.60 10.14 19.44
N THR A 337 -14.07 9.14 20.14
CA THR A 337 -14.85 8.34 21.07
C THR A 337 -15.19 9.08 22.39
N LEU A 338 -14.44 10.14 22.71
CA LEU A 338 -14.73 11.01 23.85
C LEU A 338 -15.90 11.98 23.59
N GLU A 339 -16.31 12.17 22.34
CA GLU A 339 -17.47 12.98 21.98
C GLU A 339 -18.77 12.37 22.54
N ALA A 340 -19.65 13.22 23.06
CA ALA A 340 -20.97 12.80 23.52
C ALA A 340 -21.79 12.19 22.36
N LEU A 341 -22.55 11.15 22.67
CA LEU A 341 -23.49 10.56 21.73
C LEU A 341 -24.79 11.36 21.70
N PRO A 342 -25.52 11.38 20.57
CA PRO A 342 -26.92 11.83 20.55
C PRO A 342 -27.78 11.02 21.51
N ASP A 343 -28.76 11.66 22.15
CA ASP A 343 -29.58 11.05 23.21
C ASP A 343 -30.26 9.76 22.82
N ASN A 344 -30.72 9.64 21.57
CA ASN A 344 -31.35 8.43 21.04
C ASN A 344 -30.37 7.25 20.97
N LEU A 345 -29.10 7.51 20.66
CA LEU A 345 -28.06 6.46 20.63
C LEU A 345 -27.54 6.13 22.03
N GLN A 346 -27.46 7.13 22.90
CA GLN A 346 -27.11 6.93 24.29
C GLN A 346 -28.12 6.00 24.98
N ALA A 347 -29.41 6.24 24.79
CA ALA A 347 -30.47 5.37 25.34
C ALA A 347 -30.38 3.92 24.83
N ILE A 348 -30.01 3.71 23.56
CA ILE A 348 -29.80 2.36 23.01
C ILE A 348 -28.58 1.71 23.67
N LEU A 349 -27.48 2.45 23.82
CA LEU A 349 -26.25 1.97 24.43
C LEU A 349 -26.49 1.57 25.90
N ASP A 350 -27.14 2.42 26.68
CA ASP A 350 -27.44 2.17 28.08
C ASP A 350 -28.30 0.92 28.27
N LYS A 351 -29.32 0.74 27.42
CA LYS A 351 -30.15 -0.49 27.42
C LYS A 351 -29.34 -1.74 27.10
N GLN A 352 -28.41 -1.67 26.14
CA GLN A 352 -27.57 -2.80 25.77
C GLN A 352 -26.57 -3.13 26.89
N MET A 353 -25.97 -2.12 27.52
CA MET A 353 -25.06 -2.31 28.64
C MET A 353 -25.77 -2.91 29.86
N ALA A 354 -26.99 -2.47 30.17
CA ALA A 354 -27.81 -3.06 31.23
C ALA A 354 -28.14 -4.54 30.96
N THR A 355 -28.51 -4.87 29.71
CA THR A 355 -28.79 -6.25 29.30
C THR A 355 -27.53 -7.12 29.38
N ALA A 356 -26.37 -6.61 28.97
CA ALA A 356 -25.11 -7.33 29.09
C ALA A 356 -24.68 -7.56 30.54
N ALA A 357 -24.90 -6.58 31.41
CA ALA A 357 -24.63 -6.69 32.86
C ALA A 357 -25.50 -7.75 33.54
N THR A 358 -26.79 -7.81 33.18
CA THR A 358 -27.70 -8.86 33.71
C THR A 358 -27.35 -10.25 33.20
N ALA A 359 -26.89 -10.38 31.94
CA ALA A 359 -26.45 -11.67 31.38
C ALA A 359 -25.15 -12.18 32.02
N THR A 360 -24.27 -11.28 32.49
CA THR A 360 -23.03 -11.65 33.21
C THR A 360 -23.27 -11.91 34.70
N ALA A 361 -24.28 -11.28 35.30
CA ALA A 361 -24.64 -11.47 36.72
C ALA A 361 -25.53 -12.71 36.96
N GLY A 362 -26.27 -13.15 35.96
CA GLY A 362 -27.02 -14.44 35.99
C GLY A 362 -26.07 -15.59 35.74
N GLY A 363 -25.75 -16.38 36.78
CA GLY A 363 -24.84 -17.52 36.74
C GLY A 363 -25.21 -18.58 35.67
N PRO A 364 -24.67 -19.82 35.73
CA PRO A 364 -24.72 -20.84 34.66
C PRO A 364 -26.09 -21.21 34.08
N GLU A 365 -27.18 -20.72 34.62
CA GLU A 365 -28.54 -20.93 34.09
C GLU A 365 -28.94 -19.98 32.93
N ALA A 366 -28.23 -18.89 32.70
CA ALA A 366 -28.59 -17.90 31.69
C ALA A 366 -28.27 -18.34 30.24
N GLY A 367 -27.63 -19.46 30.05
CA GLY A 367 -27.31 -20.06 28.73
C GLY A 367 -28.20 -21.22 28.30
N ARG A 368 -29.21 -21.60 29.10
CA ARG A 368 -30.13 -22.70 28.76
C ARG A 368 -31.20 -22.26 27.76
N LEU A 369 -31.32 -22.99 26.70
CA LEU A 369 -32.43 -22.83 25.75
C LEU A 369 -33.75 -23.16 26.44
N PRO A 370 -34.89 -22.51 26.13
CA PRO A 370 -36.18 -22.69 26.81
C PRO A 370 -36.74 -24.09 26.77
N PHE A 371 -36.15 -25.00 26.01
CA PHE A 371 -36.58 -26.39 25.79
C PHE A 371 -35.56 -27.45 26.26
N GLU A 372 -34.47 -27.07 26.91
CA GLU A 372 -33.56 -28.07 27.49
C GLU A 372 -34.16 -28.71 28.72
N PRO A 373 -34.27 -30.08 28.76
CA PRO A 373 -34.84 -30.79 29.92
C PRO A 373 -33.93 -30.57 31.14
N LYS A 374 -34.55 -30.26 32.29
CA LYS A 374 -33.85 -30.17 33.57
C LYS A 374 -33.20 -31.52 33.88
N THR A 375 -31.88 -31.57 33.92
CA THR A 375 -31.18 -32.75 34.45
C THR A 375 -31.60 -32.94 35.92
N LYS A 376 -32.32 -34.01 36.20
CA LYS A 376 -32.59 -34.44 37.59
C LYS A 376 -31.24 -34.81 38.23
N LYS A 377 -30.97 -34.20 39.37
CA LYS A 377 -29.90 -34.67 40.28
C LYS A 377 -30.28 -36.04 40.84
#